data_1b93c6d5f45330460a01b0f788672963
#
_entry.id   1b93c6d5f45330460a01b0f788672963
#
_cell.length_a   1.000
_cell.length_b   1.000
_cell.length_c   1.000
_cell.angle_alpha   90.00
_cell.angle_beta   90.00
_cell.angle_gamma   90.00
#
_symmetry.space_group_name_H-M   'P 1'
#
loop_
_entity.id
_entity.type
_entity.pdbx_description
1 polymer ?
#
loop_
_entity_poly.entity_id
_entity_poly.type
_entity_poly.pdbx_seq_one_letter_code
_entity_poly.pdbx_strand_id
1 'polypeptide(L)'
;MKVYIVTAGEYSDKHNVAVTFDEDEAIKMVKVHKNVYGIGYETFDTDNFPKFITEDPIWQCTCWEGCEPNIEKMDYDTVDATTLNKLKQHGEGDYVYYEAGIQAKDEETAKKIFLDLITVKQAVEGGVA
;
A
#
# COMPACT_ATOMS: atom_id res chain seq x y z
N MET A 1 -12.28 -8.95 9.55
CA MET A 1 -12.32 -10.43 9.58
C MET A 1 -10.92 -10.97 9.30
N LYS A 2 -10.49 -11.92 10.09
CA LYS A 2 -9.16 -12.51 9.93
C LYS A 2 -9.20 -13.76 9.06
N VAL A 3 -8.21 -13.89 8.19
CA VAL A 3 -8.03 -15.04 7.31
C VAL A 3 -6.64 -15.61 7.57
N TYR A 4 -6.56 -16.92 7.69
CA TYR A 4 -5.30 -17.62 7.96
C TYR A 4 -4.94 -18.45 6.74
N ILE A 5 -3.73 -18.23 6.24
CA ILE A 5 -3.23 -18.95 5.06
C ILE A 5 -2.08 -19.83 5.50
N VAL A 6 -2.27 -21.14 5.37
CA VAL A 6 -1.22 -22.12 5.64
C VAL A 6 -0.33 -22.21 4.41
N THR A 7 0.96 -22.04 4.60
CA THR A 7 1.94 -22.03 3.53
C THR A 7 3.02 -23.08 3.77
N ALA A 8 3.63 -23.56 2.70
CA ALA A 8 4.78 -24.46 2.74
C ALA A 8 5.85 -23.98 1.76
N GLY A 9 7.08 -24.43 1.94
CA GLY A 9 8.21 -24.01 1.13
C GLY A 9 8.84 -22.70 1.60
N GLU A 10 9.95 -22.32 0.98
CA GLU A 10 10.66 -21.08 1.27
C GLU A 10 11.04 -20.38 -0.04
N TYR A 11 11.12 -19.05 0.01
CA TYR A 11 11.49 -18.21 -1.14
C TYR A 11 10.59 -18.49 -2.35
N SER A 12 11.18 -18.82 -3.49
CA SER A 12 10.45 -19.05 -4.74
C SER A 12 9.54 -20.29 -4.72
N ASP A 13 9.79 -21.22 -3.80
CA ASP A 13 8.99 -22.44 -3.66
C ASP A 13 7.83 -22.27 -2.68
N LYS A 14 7.71 -21.10 -2.05
CA LYS A 14 6.64 -20.83 -1.11
C LYS A 14 5.29 -20.83 -1.82
N HIS A 15 4.35 -21.61 -1.31
CA HIS A 15 3.03 -21.75 -1.89
C HIS A 15 1.95 -21.94 -0.83
N ASN A 16 0.73 -21.61 -1.17
CA ASN A 16 -0.42 -21.74 -0.28
C ASN A 16 -0.91 -23.19 -0.27
N VAL A 17 -1.07 -23.74 0.92
CA VAL A 17 -1.56 -25.11 1.12
C VAL A 17 -3.04 -25.10 1.46
N ALA A 18 -3.47 -24.19 2.32
CA ALA A 18 -4.85 -24.09 2.77
C ALA A 18 -5.20 -22.66 3.22
N VAL A 19 -6.48 -22.36 3.20
CA VAL A 19 -7.02 -21.10 3.71
C VAL A 19 -8.13 -21.45 4.68
N THR A 20 -8.13 -20.81 5.85
CA THR A 20 -9.17 -21.02 6.86
C THR A 20 -9.49 -19.70 7.57
N PHE A 21 -10.68 -19.59 8.11
CA PHE A 21 -11.10 -18.45 8.95
C PHE A 21 -10.91 -18.74 10.45
N ASP A 22 -10.45 -19.94 10.80
CA ASP A 22 -10.25 -20.38 12.18
C ASP A 22 -8.75 -20.61 12.43
N GLU A 23 -8.17 -19.82 13.35
CA GLU A 23 -6.76 -19.93 13.71
C GLU A 23 -6.40 -21.30 14.28
N ASP A 24 -7.30 -21.90 15.07
CA ASP A 24 -7.05 -23.23 15.64
C ASP A 24 -6.93 -24.30 14.54
N GLU A 25 -7.69 -24.18 13.47
CA GLU A 25 -7.55 -25.06 12.31
C GLU A 25 -6.21 -24.85 11.62
N ALA A 26 -5.77 -23.61 11.45
CA ALA A 26 -4.47 -23.31 10.86
C ALA A 26 -3.33 -23.92 11.70
N ILE A 27 -3.40 -23.78 13.01
CA ILE A 27 -2.44 -24.35 13.94
C ILE A 27 -2.42 -25.88 13.85
N LYS A 28 -3.59 -26.51 13.79
CA LYS A 28 -3.70 -27.97 13.61
C LYS A 28 -3.07 -28.44 12.29
N MET A 29 -3.32 -27.73 11.20
CA MET A 29 -2.73 -28.06 9.90
C MET A 29 -1.21 -27.96 9.92
N VAL A 30 -0.65 -26.95 10.56
CA VAL A 30 0.79 -26.82 10.73
C VAL A 30 1.36 -27.97 11.55
N LYS A 31 0.71 -28.36 12.63
CA LYS A 31 1.15 -29.50 13.48
C LYS A 31 1.08 -30.83 12.74
N VAL A 32 0.02 -31.06 11.98
CA VAL A 32 -0.16 -32.31 11.20
C VAL A 32 0.93 -32.43 10.12
N HIS A 33 1.28 -31.30 9.51
CA HIS A 33 2.27 -31.25 8.42
C HIS A 33 3.66 -30.82 8.89
N LYS A 34 4.01 -31.04 10.15
CA LYS A 34 5.28 -30.59 10.75
C LYS A 34 6.54 -31.05 10.00
N ASN A 35 6.44 -32.12 9.22
CA ASN A 35 7.56 -32.65 8.43
C ASN A 35 7.66 -32.00 7.04
N VAL A 36 6.70 -31.16 6.66
CA VAL A 36 6.75 -30.45 5.40
C VAL A 36 7.65 -29.23 5.54
N TYR A 37 8.60 -29.11 4.63
CA TYR A 37 9.57 -28.02 4.65
C TYR A 37 8.89 -26.65 4.56
N GLY A 38 9.25 -25.78 5.47
CA GLY A 38 8.74 -24.41 5.48
C GLY A 38 7.27 -24.27 5.85
N ILE A 39 6.67 -25.28 6.53
CA ILE A 39 5.27 -25.20 6.93
C ILE A 39 5.05 -24.11 7.99
N GLY A 40 4.04 -23.31 7.79
CA GLY A 40 3.63 -22.24 8.70
C GLY A 40 2.31 -21.66 8.29
N TYR A 41 1.88 -20.61 8.98
CA TYR A 41 0.70 -19.87 8.56
C TYR A 41 0.91 -18.38 8.71
N GLU A 42 0.20 -17.62 7.89
CA GLU A 42 0.18 -16.17 7.89
C GLU A 42 -1.24 -15.69 8.19
N THR A 43 -1.34 -14.58 8.91
CA THR A 43 -2.62 -13.96 9.24
C THR A 43 -2.83 -12.72 8.41
N PHE A 44 -4.01 -12.63 7.79
CA PHE A 44 -4.44 -11.43 7.08
C PHE A 44 -5.72 -10.91 7.71
N ASP A 45 -5.76 -9.60 7.95
CA ASP A 45 -6.97 -8.95 8.41
C ASP A 45 -7.60 -8.22 7.22
N THR A 46 -8.76 -8.69 6.80
CA THR A 46 -9.45 -8.11 5.64
C THR A 46 -9.88 -6.67 5.85
N ASP A 47 -10.01 -6.23 7.09
CA ASP A 47 -10.36 -4.84 7.42
C ASP A 47 -9.18 -3.89 7.19
N ASN A 48 -7.95 -4.42 7.19
CA ASN A 48 -6.71 -3.68 6.95
C ASN A 48 -6.17 -3.85 5.52
N PHE A 49 -6.90 -4.56 4.66
CA PHE A 49 -6.53 -4.55 3.26
C PHE A 49 -6.54 -3.10 2.78
N PRO A 50 -5.47 -2.65 2.13
CA PRO A 50 -5.53 -1.36 1.49
C PRO A 50 -6.77 -1.34 0.61
N LYS A 51 -7.59 -0.30 0.73
CA LYS A 51 -8.82 -0.15 -0.05
C LYS A 51 -8.49 0.05 -1.54
N PHE A 52 -7.74 -0.90 -2.07
CA PHE A 52 -7.27 -0.95 -3.43
C PHE A 52 -8.40 -1.28 -4.42
N ILE A 53 -9.56 -1.68 -3.88
CA ILE A 53 -10.71 -2.11 -4.65
C ILE A 53 -11.78 -1.01 -4.65
N THR A 54 -11.40 0.20 -4.96
CA THR A 54 -12.37 1.17 -5.42
C THR A 54 -12.28 1.23 -6.94
N GLU A 55 -13.39 1.47 -7.61
CA GLU A 55 -13.44 1.65 -9.07
C GLU A 55 -12.82 2.97 -9.51
N ASP A 56 -12.39 3.79 -8.55
CA ASP A 56 -11.81 5.09 -8.85
C ASP A 56 -10.44 4.94 -9.54
N PRO A 57 -10.19 5.74 -10.57
CA PRO A 57 -8.89 5.74 -11.22
C PRO A 57 -7.77 6.20 -10.30
N ILE A 58 -6.54 5.82 -10.65
CA ILE A 58 -5.33 6.22 -9.95
C ILE A 58 -4.65 7.30 -10.78
N TRP A 59 -4.20 8.35 -10.09
CA TRP A 59 -3.56 9.51 -10.69
C TRP A 59 -2.14 9.64 -10.16
N GLN A 60 -1.16 9.71 -11.05
CA GLN A 60 0.21 10.04 -10.68
C GLN A 60 0.32 11.54 -10.52
N CYS A 61 0.57 11.96 -9.30
CA CYS A 61 0.71 13.37 -8.95
C CYS A 61 2.18 13.68 -8.67
N THR A 62 2.70 14.70 -9.32
CA THR A 62 4.08 15.14 -9.14
C THR A 62 4.13 16.66 -9.04
N CYS A 63 5.05 17.19 -8.23
CA CYS A 63 5.15 18.63 -8.02
C CYS A 63 6.53 19.03 -7.50
N TRP A 64 7.17 19.97 -8.16
CA TRP A 64 8.29 20.70 -7.57
C TRP A 64 7.74 21.72 -6.57
N GLU A 65 8.43 21.91 -5.46
CA GLU A 65 8.02 22.88 -4.46
C GLU A 65 7.84 24.27 -5.08
N GLY A 66 6.69 24.88 -4.82
CA GLY A 66 6.35 26.19 -5.38
C GLY A 66 5.85 26.20 -6.81
N CYS A 67 5.75 25.03 -7.46
CA CYS A 67 5.26 24.90 -8.83
C CYS A 67 3.87 24.29 -8.88
N GLU A 68 3.19 24.40 -10.02
CA GLU A 68 1.92 23.74 -10.26
C GLU A 68 2.12 22.21 -10.35
N PRO A 69 1.22 21.42 -9.75
CA PRO A 69 1.31 19.98 -9.83
C PRO A 69 0.96 19.45 -11.21
N ASN A 70 1.62 18.37 -11.60
CA ASN A 70 1.28 17.60 -12.80
C ASN A 70 0.48 16.38 -12.37
N ILE A 71 -0.68 16.16 -12.97
CA ILE A 71 -1.59 15.07 -12.64
C ILE A 71 -1.84 14.24 -13.89
N GLU A 72 -1.46 12.97 -13.85
CA GLU A 72 -1.64 12.05 -14.97
C GLU A 72 -2.38 10.80 -14.54
N LYS A 73 -3.29 10.32 -15.38
CA LYS A 73 -3.99 9.06 -15.12
C LYS A 73 -3.05 7.89 -15.33
N MET A 74 -3.04 6.95 -14.38
CA MET A 74 -2.19 5.76 -14.43
C MET A 74 -2.96 4.50 -14.77
N ASP A 75 -2.23 3.53 -15.34
CA ASP A 75 -2.74 2.17 -15.48
C ASP A 75 -2.55 1.39 -14.17
N TYR A 76 -3.54 0.57 -13.82
CA TYR A 76 -3.51 -0.21 -12.59
C TYR A 76 -2.32 -1.16 -12.49
N ASP A 77 -1.83 -1.67 -13.62
CA ASP A 77 -0.74 -2.65 -13.66
C ASP A 77 0.61 -2.10 -13.20
N THR A 78 0.76 -0.77 -13.15
CA THR A 78 2.03 -0.12 -12.81
C THR A 78 2.06 0.45 -11.39
N VAL A 79 0.98 0.24 -10.62
CA VAL A 79 0.82 0.86 -9.31
C VAL A 79 1.19 -0.09 -8.19
N ASP A 80 2.04 0.38 -7.29
CA ASP A 80 2.32 -0.30 -6.04
C ASP A 80 1.26 0.08 -4.99
N ALA A 81 0.41 -0.88 -4.63
CA ALA A 81 -0.67 -0.67 -3.67
C ALA A 81 -0.17 -0.18 -2.29
N THR A 82 1.04 -0.55 -1.91
CA THR A 82 1.59 -0.16 -0.60
C THR A 82 1.96 1.31 -0.51
N THR A 83 2.16 1.95 -1.66
CA THR A 83 2.52 3.38 -1.75
C THR A 83 1.36 4.28 -2.14
N LEU A 84 0.18 3.69 -2.40
CA LEU A 84 -1.01 4.43 -2.81
C LEU A 84 -1.46 5.41 -1.72
N ASN A 85 -1.80 6.64 -2.11
CA ASN A 85 -2.21 7.74 -1.23
C ASN A 85 -1.14 8.13 -0.19
N LYS A 86 0.12 7.84 -0.46
CA LYS A 86 1.25 8.22 0.38
C LYS A 86 2.17 9.16 -0.38
N LEU A 87 2.55 10.24 0.30
CA LEU A 87 3.47 11.22 -0.27
C LEU A 87 4.91 10.76 -0.16
N LYS A 88 5.66 10.85 -1.26
CA LYS A 88 7.11 10.71 -1.27
C LYS A 88 7.74 12.05 -1.55
N GLN A 89 8.79 12.38 -0.80
CA GLN A 89 9.59 13.56 -1.02
C GLN A 89 10.97 13.16 -1.54
N HIS A 90 11.42 13.85 -2.59
CA HIS A 90 12.74 13.68 -3.17
C HIS A 90 13.48 15.00 -3.09
N GLY A 91 14.78 14.95 -2.83
CA GLY A 91 15.62 16.12 -2.77
C GLY A 91 15.64 16.83 -1.43
N GLU A 92 16.48 17.84 -1.34
CA GLU A 92 16.70 18.64 -0.13
C GLU A 92 16.87 20.11 -0.48
N GLY A 93 16.61 20.99 0.51
CA GLY A 93 16.81 22.41 0.39
C GLY A 93 15.88 23.06 -0.64
N ASP A 94 16.47 23.71 -1.65
CA ASP A 94 15.71 24.44 -2.68
C ASP A 94 15.20 23.51 -3.80
N TYR A 95 15.59 22.24 -3.80
CA TYR A 95 15.25 21.27 -4.84
C TYR A 95 14.40 20.14 -4.25
N VAL A 96 13.21 20.47 -3.80
CA VAL A 96 12.27 19.50 -3.26
C VAL A 96 11.22 19.15 -4.30
N TYR A 97 11.01 17.85 -4.50
CA TYR A 97 10.08 17.28 -5.43
C TYR A 97 9.18 16.30 -4.70
N TYR A 98 7.88 16.40 -4.92
CA TYR A 98 6.88 15.53 -4.31
C TYR A 98 6.22 14.64 -5.35
N GLU A 99 5.94 13.40 -4.97
CA GLU A 99 5.14 12.49 -5.80
C GLU A 99 4.21 11.64 -4.95
N ALA A 100 3.08 11.26 -5.52
CA ALA A 100 2.15 10.32 -4.92
C ALA A 100 1.24 9.71 -5.99
N GLY A 101 0.89 8.44 -5.83
CA GLY A 101 -0.20 7.82 -6.55
C GLY A 101 -1.48 8.03 -5.75
N ILE A 102 -2.44 8.77 -6.28
CA ILE A 102 -3.68 9.12 -5.58
C ILE A 102 -4.86 8.45 -6.28
N GLN A 103 -5.64 7.70 -5.52
CA GLN A 103 -6.89 7.14 -6.00
C GLN A 103 -8.02 8.14 -5.78
N ALA A 104 -8.64 8.60 -6.83
CA ALA A 104 -9.70 9.60 -6.78
C ALA A 104 -10.60 9.51 -8.00
N LYS A 105 -11.84 9.94 -7.84
CA LYS A 105 -12.85 9.88 -8.91
C LYS A 105 -12.50 10.73 -10.13
N ASP A 106 -11.78 11.83 -9.94
CA ASP A 106 -11.40 12.75 -11.00
C ASP A 106 -10.07 13.44 -10.70
N GLU A 107 -9.55 14.15 -11.70
CA GLU A 107 -8.27 14.85 -11.62
C GLU A 107 -8.26 15.95 -10.55
N GLU A 108 -9.34 16.71 -10.43
CA GLU A 108 -9.42 17.80 -9.46
C GLU A 108 -9.39 17.28 -8.03
N THR A 109 -10.09 16.20 -7.76
CA THR A 109 -10.08 15.55 -6.44
C THR A 109 -8.69 15.00 -6.12
N ALA A 110 -8.01 14.36 -7.09
CA ALA A 110 -6.65 13.88 -6.93
C ALA A 110 -5.69 15.03 -6.61
N LYS A 111 -5.78 16.13 -7.35
CA LYS A 111 -4.98 17.33 -7.12
C LYS A 111 -5.18 17.88 -5.72
N LYS A 112 -6.42 17.98 -5.26
CA LYS A 112 -6.74 18.48 -3.92
C LYS A 112 -6.12 17.59 -2.84
N ILE A 113 -6.28 16.28 -2.94
CA ILE A 113 -5.71 15.33 -1.99
C ILE A 113 -4.19 15.47 -1.97
N PHE A 114 -3.56 15.54 -3.13
CA PHE A 114 -2.11 15.67 -3.25
C PHE A 114 -1.59 16.97 -2.60
N LEU A 115 -2.22 18.09 -2.87
CA LEU A 115 -1.84 19.38 -2.27
C LEU A 115 -2.06 19.38 -0.76
N ASP A 116 -3.13 18.78 -0.26
CA ASP A 116 -3.38 18.64 1.16
C ASP A 116 -2.28 17.79 1.83
N LEU A 117 -1.84 16.70 1.20
CA LEU A 117 -0.74 15.87 1.70
C LEU A 117 0.57 16.67 1.81
N ILE A 118 0.89 17.48 0.80
CA ILE A 118 2.07 18.36 0.82
C ILE A 118 1.98 19.36 1.94
N THR A 119 0.83 20.01 2.11
CA THR A 119 0.60 21.01 3.17
C THR A 119 0.80 20.41 4.55
N VAL A 120 0.22 19.24 4.81
CA VAL A 120 0.38 18.52 6.08
C VAL A 120 1.85 18.18 6.33
N LYS A 121 2.54 17.67 5.32
CA LYS A 121 3.96 17.30 5.44
C LYS A 121 4.82 18.51 5.77
N GLN A 122 4.61 19.62 5.09
CA GLN A 122 5.34 20.86 5.35
C GLN A 122 5.07 21.41 6.75
N ALA A 123 3.82 21.34 7.23
CA ALA A 123 3.47 21.76 8.58
C ALA A 123 4.15 20.91 9.66
N VAL A 124 4.22 19.60 9.46
CA VAL A 124 4.88 18.68 10.39
C VAL A 124 6.39 18.89 10.40
N GLU A 125 7.02 19.01 9.22
CA GLU A 125 8.49 19.17 9.09
C GLU A 125 8.95 20.60 9.42
N GLY A 126 8.10 21.59 9.20
CA GLY A 126 8.39 22.98 9.52
C GLY A 126 8.50 23.27 11.02
N GLY A 127 8.34 22.23 11.84
CA GLY A 127 8.40 22.38 13.28
C GLY A 127 7.37 23.39 13.75
N VAL A 128 6.10 23.01 13.78
CA VAL A 128 5.08 23.84 14.39
C VAL A 128 5.48 24.07 15.83
N ALA A 129 6.10 25.18 16.01
CA ALA A 129 6.41 25.61 17.35
C ALA A 129 5.09 25.87 18.08
#